data_d4901e3d44f1e41130fa8fd46ed6712d
#
_entry.id   d4901e3d44f1e41130fa8fd46ed6712d
#
_cell.length_a   1.000
_cell.length_b   1.000
_cell.length_c   1.000
_cell.angle_alpha   90.00
_cell.angle_beta   90.00
_cell.angle_gamma   90.00
#
_symmetry.space_group_name_H-M   'P 1'
#
loop_
_entity.id
_entity.type
_entity.pdbx_description
1 polymer ?
#
loop_
_entity_poly.entity_id
_entity_poly.type
_entity_poly.pdbx_seq_one_letter_code
_entity_poly.pdbx_strand_id
1 'polypeptide(L)'
;KRHERKERLFLRALDRSRRANNKDRYNEDGTVKKGVHKPWKKSKQYRIIEACLKELRRKNALSRKYANNELANRIRAMGDDITIERSNVKALQKKAKPSVPEQGKKQKRRKRFGHSILHRCPGHLYAQLHSKFSENHFHVVDNMYRASQYDHKSNSYNKKKLSQRWHKFEDGTKVQRDIYSAFLLLCHNDDFKTINQDICISKYETFKKAHDKCISDIKTSGQKVCNSGI
;
A
#
# COMPACT_ATOMS: atom_id res chain seq x y z
N LYS A 1 -0.02 12.22 9.43
CA LYS A 1 0.98 13.19 9.94
C LYS A 1 0.74 13.61 11.40
N ARG A 2 -0.48 14.05 11.81
CA ARG A 2 -0.77 14.51 13.20
C ARG A 2 -0.59 13.39 14.23
N HIS A 3 -1.11 12.19 13.96
CA HIS A 3 -1.00 11.02 14.84
C HIS A 3 0.45 10.54 14.98
N GLU A 4 1.22 10.50 13.90
CA GLU A 4 2.64 10.13 13.92
C GLU A 4 3.49 11.10 14.75
N ARG A 5 3.17 12.40 14.68
CA ARG A 5 3.82 13.41 15.52
C ARG A 5 3.54 13.15 17.01
N LYS A 6 2.28 12.88 17.37
CA LYS A 6 1.87 12.55 18.75
C LYS A 6 2.55 11.28 19.25
N GLU A 7 2.58 10.23 18.43
CA GLU A 7 3.25 8.97 18.76
C GLU A 7 4.74 9.17 19.02
N ARG A 8 5.43 9.94 18.16
CA ARG A 8 6.85 10.27 18.36
C ARG A 8 7.10 11.06 19.66
N LEU A 9 6.20 11.97 20.03
CA LEU A 9 6.31 12.71 21.29
C LEU A 9 6.19 11.78 22.50
N PHE A 10 5.21 10.88 22.50
CA PHE A 10 5.07 9.90 23.58
C PHE A 10 6.28 8.96 23.67
N LEU A 11 6.78 8.45 22.55
CA LEU A 11 7.97 7.59 22.53
C LEU A 11 9.21 8.29 23.08
N ARG A 12 9.42 9.57 22.75
CA ARG A 12 10.51 10.37 23.30
C ARG A 12 10.36 10.61 24.81
N ALA A 13 9.13 10.86 25.27
CA ALA A 13 8.86 11.06 26.70
C ALA A 13 9.07 9.74 27.47
N LEU A 14 8.64 8.61 26.95
CA LEU A 14 8.90 7.29 27.53
C LEU A 14 10.41 6.97 27.59
N ASP A 15 11.16 7.26 26.52
CA ASP A 15 12.61 7.04 26.50
C ASP A 15 13.33 7.90 27.53
N ARG A 16 13.00 9.18 27.65
CA ARG A 16 13.54 10.08 28.67
C ARG A 16 13.26 9.58 30.08
N SER A 17 12.00 9.22 30.37
CA SER A 17 11.60 8.71 31.69
C SER A 17 12.29 7.37 32.00
N ARG A 18 12.43 6.49 31.03
CA ARG A 18 13.13 5.21 31.18
C ARG A 18 14.60 5.42 31.52
N ARG A 19 15.30 6.32 30.82
CA ARG A 19 16.71 6.68 31.09
C ARG A 19 16.89 7.26 32.44
N ALA A 20 16.05 8.21 32.86
CA ALA A 20 16.13 8.87 34.17
C ALA A 20 15.98 7.89 35.34
N ASN A 21 15.08 6.90 35.21
CA ASN A 21 14.78 5.94 36.28
C ASN A 21 15.65 4.67 36.28
N ASN A 22 16.54 4.49 35.28
CA ASN A 22 17.35 3.27 35.11
C ASN A 22 18.77 3.61 34.64
N LYS A 23 19.43 4.59 35.25
CA LYS A 23 20.77 5.04 34.83
C LYS A 23 21.81 3.93 34.86
N ASP A 24 21.70 3.04 35.84
CA ASP A 24 22.56 1.85 36.01
C ASP A 24 22.57 0.89 34.81
N ARG A 25 21.57 0.97 33.94
CA ARG A 25 21.38 0.08 32.80
C ARG A 25 21.91 0.62 31.47
N TYR A 26 22.47 1.81 31.48
CA TYR A 26 23.02 2.44 30.29
C TYR A 26 24.55 2.53 30.39
N ASN A 27 25.22 2.38 29.25
CA ASN A 27 26.62 2.68 29.07
C ASN A 27 26.82 4.20 28.98
N GLU A 28 28.05 4.67 29.03
CA GLU A 28 28.41 6.09 28.88
C GLU A 28 27.98 6.67 27.54
N ASP A 29 28.03 5.84 26.47
CA ASP A 29 27.55 6.20 25.13
C ASP A 29 26.01 6.26 25.02
N GLY A 30 25.27 6.00 26.10
CA GLY A 30 23.80 5.98 26.14
C GLY A 30 23.16 4.72 25.55
N THR A 31 23.93 3.71 25.17
CA THR A 31 23.39 2.40 24.76
C THR A 31 22.97 1.57 25.96
N VAL A 32 22.05 0.61 25.76
CA VAL A 32 21.62 -0.29 26.84
C VAL A 32 22.66 -1.38 27.04
N LYS A 33 23.06 -1.62 28.31
CA LYS A 33 23.96 -2.71 28.69
C LYS A 33 23.36 -4.06 28.30
N LYS A 34 24.13 -4.89 27.58
CA LYS A 34 23.74 -6.25 27.21
C LYS A 34 23.81 -7.20 28.41
N GLY A 35 22.98 -8.23 28.42
CA GLY A 35 23.01 -9.29 29.45
C GLY A 35 22.33 -8.94 30.79
N VAL A 36 21.77 -7.75 30.95
CA VAL A 36 21.06 -7.37 32.19
C VAL A 36 19.57 -7.63 32.05
N HIS A 37 19.08 -8.77 32.54
CA HIS A 37 17.67 -9.22 32.47
C HIS A 37 16.79 -8.74 33.64
N LYS A 38 17.06 -7.57 34.21
CA LYS A 38 16.19 -6.98 35.26
C LYS A 38 15.01 -6.23 34.63
N PRO A 39 13.79 -6.27 35.24
CA PRO A 39 12.66 -5.46 34.76
C PRO A 39 12.98 -3.96 34.86
N TRP A 40 12.45 -3.19 33.90
CA TRP A 40 12.61 -1.73 33.89
C TRP A 40 11.84 -1.09 35.05
N LYS A 41 12.45 -0.20 35.81
CA LYS A 41 11.76 0.66 36.77
C LYS A 41 10.92 1.67 36.01
N LYS A 42 9.60 1.60 36.17
CA LYS A 42 8.62 2.48 35.51
C LYS A 42 8.04 3.45 36.55
N SER A 43 8.28 4.75 36.37
CA SER A 43 7.64 5.78 37.21
C SER A 43 6.13 5.84 36.96
N LYS A 44 5.38 6.50 37.84
CA LYS A 44 3.94 6.76 37.65
C LYS A 44 3.68 7.47 36.32
N GLN A 45 4.47 8.51 36.01
CA GLN A 45 4.38 9.26 34.77
C GLN A 45 4.66 8.40 33.52
N TYR A 46 5.64 7.48 33.61
CA TYR A 46 5.91 6.53 32.51
C TYR A 46 4.66 5.70 32.20
N ARG A 47 4.00 5.14 33.23
CA ARG A 47 2.79 4.31 33.06
C ARG A 47 1.64 5.08 32.43
N ILE A 48 1.43 6.35 32.82
CA ILE A 48 0.42 7.23 32.23
C ILE A 48 0.70 7.44 30.72
N ILE A 49 1.93 7.80 30.36
CA ILE A 49 2.31 8.03 28.95
C ILE A 49 2.22 6.72 28.13
N GLU A 50 2.60 5.60 28.72
CA GLU A 50 2.48 4.27 28.10
C GLU A 50 1.01 3.93 27.80
N ALA A 51 0.09 4.21 28.74
CA ALA A 51 -1.34 4.05 28.54
C ALA A 51 -1.89 4.98 27.45
N CYS A 52 -1.48 6.25 27.44
CA CYS A 52 -1.85 7.20 26.38
C CYS A 52 -1.35 6.76 25.00
N LEU A 53 -0.13 6.22 24.91
CA LEU A 53 0.42 5.69 23.67
C LEU A 53 -0.36 4.47 23.17
N LYS A 54 -0.70 3.55 24.09
CA LYS A 54 -1.50 2.37 23.80
C LYS A 54 -2.89 2.75 23.26
N GLU A 55 -3.54 3.71 23.89
CA GLU A 55 -4.84 4.21 23.44
C GLU A 55 -4.76 4.94 22.10
N LEU A 56 -3.73 5.75 21.86
CA LEU A 56 -3.49 6.37 20.55
C LEU A 56 -3.36 5.32 19.44
N ARG A 57 -2.60 4.26 19.69
CA ARG A 57 -2.42 3.15 18.74
C ARG A 57 -3.72 2.39 18.49
N ARG A 58 -4.51 2.14 19.55
CA ARG A 58 -5.83 1.51 19.42
C ARG A 58 -6.76 2.35 18.54
N LYS A 59 -6.86 3.66 18.78
CA LYS A 59 -7.68 4.59 17.97
C LYS A 59 -7.23 4.60 16.50
N ASN A 60 -5.91 4.62 16.25
CA ASN A 60 -5.38 4.57 14.90
C ASN A 60 -5.70 3.25 14.18
N ALA A 61 -5.67 2.12 14.89
CA ALA A 61 -6.03 0.83 14.34
C ALA A 61 -7.52 0.77 13.96
N LEU A 62 -8.40 1.27 14.84
CA LEU A 62 -9.84 1.36 14.57
C LEU A 62 -10.14 2.27 13.40
N SER A 63 -9.53 3.45 13.33
CA SER A 63 -9.72 4.38 12.20
C SER A 63 -9.37 3.73 10.86
N ARG A 64 -8.26 2.97 10.80
CA ARG A 64 -7.89 2.21 9.59
C ARG A 64 -8.88 1.10 9.27
N LYS A 65 -9.37 0.41 10.30
CA LYS A 65 -10.40 -0.64 10.12
C LYS A 65 -11.68 -0.06 9.53
N TYR A 66 -12.16 1.05 10.05
CA TYR A 66 -13.36 1.72 9.53
C TYR A 66 -13.17 2.24 8.12
N ALA A 67 -12.06 2.91 7.83
CA ALA A 67 -11.76 3.41 6.48
C ALA A 67 -11.68 2.28 5.44
N ASN A 68 -11.08 1.14 5.78
CA ASN A 68 -11.03 -0.01 4.88
C ASN A 68 -12.41 -0.67 4.71
N ASN A 69 -13.22 -0.71 5.77
CA ASN A 69 -14.56 -1.25 5.69
C ASN A 69 -15.50 -0.36 4.86
N GLU A 70 -15.40 0.96 5.03
CA GLU A 70 -16.11 1.93 4.21
C GLU A 70 -15.72 1.80 2.74
N LEU A 71 -14.42 1.73 2.44
CA LEU A 71 -13.93 1.53 1.08
C LEU A 71 -14.44 0.22 0.48
N ALA A 72 -14.42 -0.88 1.25
CA ALA A 72 -14.95 -2.17 0.80
C ALA A 72 -16.47 -2.12 0.54
N ASN A 73 -17.24 -1.39 1.36
CA ASN A 73 -18.68 -1.17 1.12
C ASN A 73 -18.91 -0.38 -0.17
N ARG A 74 -18.11 0.68 -0.41
CA ARG A 74 -18.22 1.48 -1.63
C ARG A 74 -17.90 0.65 -2.88
N ILE A 75 -16.88 -0.21 -2.81
CA ILE A 75 -16.52 -1.11 -3.91
C ILE A 75 -17.68 -2.12 -4.14
N ARG A 76 -18.23 -2.71 -3.08
CA ARG A 76 -19.37 -3.65 -3.18
C ARG A 76 -20.61 -3.00 -3.80
N ALA A 77 -20.84 -1.73 -3.52
CA ALA A 77 -21.97 -0.99 -4.10
C ALA A 77 -21.80 -0.66 -5.61
N MET A 78 -20.60 -0.86 -6.17
CA MET A 78 -20.35 -0.64 -7.61
C MET A 78 -20.68 -1.85 -8.48
N GLY A 79 -20.81 -3.05 -7.88
CA GLY A 79 -21.10 -4.29 -8.62
C GLY A 79 -21.01 -5.53 -7.75
N ASP A 80 -21.48 -6.64 -8.31
CA ASP A 80 -21.56 -7.92 -7.63
C ASP A 80 -20.31 -8.77 -7.82
N ASP A 81 -19.55 -8.56 -8.90
CA ASP A 81 -18.33 -9.27 -9.21
C ASP A 81 -17.10 -8.39 -8.99
N ILE A 82 -16.05 -8.97 -8.46
CA ILE A 82 -14.76 -8.31 -8.29
C ILE A 82 -13.61 -9.21 -8.78
N THR A 83 -12.76 -8.66 -9.63
CA THR A 83 -11.51 -9.30 -10.05
C THR A 83 -10.32 -8.51 -9.53
N ILE A 84 -9.42 -9.18 -8.82
CA ILE A 84 -8.25 -8.56 -8.21
C ILE A 84 -6.97 -9.32 -8.54
N GLU A 85 -5.84 -8.61 -8.54
CA GLU A 85 -4.52 -9.21 -8.67
C GLU A 85 -4.02 -9.73 -7.32
N ARG A 86 -3.42 -10.93 -7.32
CA ARG A 86 -2.82 -11.51 -6.12
C ARG A 86 -1.61 -10.70 -5.68
N SER A 87 -1.72 -10.01 -4.56
CA SER A 87 -0.64 -9.19 -4.00
C SER A 87 0.00 -9.84 -2.77
N ASN A 88 1.32 -10.04 -2.81
CA ASN A 88 2.07 -10.53 -1.65
C ASN A 88 2.43 -9.37 -0.71
N VAL A 89 1.46 -8.92 0.10
CA VAL A 89 1.63 -7.82 1.07
C VAL A 89 2.77 -8.09 2.05
N LYS A 90 2.97 -9.34 2.48
CA LYS A 90 4.07 -9.72 3.39
C LYS A 90 5.44 -9.50 2.75
N ALA A 91 5.60 -9.82 1.47
CA ALA A 91 6.83 -9.57 0.73
C ALA A 91 7.12 -8.07 0.59
N LEU A 92 6.09 -7.25 0.33
CA LEU A 92 6.21 -5.79 0.25
C LEU A 92 6.62 -5.14 1.59
N GLN A 93 6.27 -5.76 2.72
CA GLN A 93 6.66 -5.27 4.06
C GLN A 93 8.09 -5.62 4.46
N LYS A 94 8.71 -6.62 3.84
CA LYS A 94 10.08 -7.03 4.18
C LYS A 94 11.06 -5.89 3.98
N LYS A 95 11.96 -5.71 4.95
CA LYS A 95 13.12 -4.82 4.79
C LYS A 95 13.98 -5.37 3.65
N ALA A 96 14.36 -4.50 2.72
CA ALA A 96 15.34 -4.88 1.72
C ALA A 96 16.66 -5.27 2.42
N LYS A 97 17.27 -6.39 2.02
CA LYS A 97 18.60 -6.75 2.49
C LYS A 97 19.58 -5.61 2.14
N PRO A 98 20.47 -5.19 3.07
CA PRO A 98 21.51 -4.23 2.72
C PRO A 98 22.36 -4.83 1.59
N SER A 99 22.49 -4.11 0.48
CA SER A 99 23.50 -4.46 -0.53
C SER A 99 24.86 -3.99 -0.01
N VAL A 100 25.87 -4.83 -0.14
CA VAL A 100 27.26 -4.40 0.08
C VAL A 100 27.54 -3.26 -0.90
N PRO A 101 27.97 -2.08 -0.45
CA PRO A 101 28.30 -1.00 -1.36
C PRO A 101 29.47 -1.46 -2.24
N GLU A 102 29.35 -1.28 -3.56
CA GLU A 102 30.52 -1.34 -4.44
C GLU A 102 31.54 -0.28 -3.99
N GLN A 103 32.83 -0.64 -3.98
CA GLN A 103 33.90 0.28 -3.55
C GLN A 103 33.71 1.67 -4.18
N GLY A 104 33.68 2.71 -3.32
CA GLY A 104 33.56 4.11 -3.73
C GLY A 104 32.15 4.66 -3.93
N LYS A 105 31.08 3.86 -3.82
CA LYS A 105 29.70 4.36 -3.95
C LYS A 105 29.02 4.52 -2.58
N LYS A 106 28.47 5.72 -2.31
CA LYS A 106 27.62 5.95 -1.12
C LYS A 106 26.42 5.01 -1.13
N GLN A 107 26.16 4.33 0.01
CA GLN A 107 25.01 3.47 0.18
C GLN A 107 23.71 4.24 -0.11
N LYS A 108 22.97 3.89 -1.17
CA LYS A 108 21.70 4.53 -1.49
C LYS A 108 20.70 4.21 -0.38
N ARG A 109 20.15 5.24 0.27
CA ARG A 109 19.04 5.08 1.23
C ARG A 109 17.86 4.41 0.53
N ARG A 110 17.56 3.19 0.87
CA ARG A 110 16.40 2.47 0.33
C ARG A 110 15.11 3.05 0.90
N LYS A 111 14.15 3.35 0.01
CA LYS A 111 12.81 3.78 0.41
C LYS A 111 12.16 2.68 1.27
N ARG A 112 11.67 3.06 2.45
CA ARG A 112 10.98 2.14 3.39
C ARG A 112 9.49 2.13 3.09
N PHE A 113 9.03 1.27 2.21
CA PHE A 113 7.60 1.13 1.90
C PHE A 113 6.79 0.51 3.05
N GLY A 114 7.41 -0.26 3.94
CA GLY A 114 6.72 -0.97 5.01
C GLY A 114 5.88 -0.08 5.91
N HIS A 115 6.31 1.16 6.20
CA HIS A 115 5.54 2.11 6.99
C HIS A 115 4.26 2.58 6.25
N SER A 116 4.36 2.86 4.96
CA SER A 116 3.23 3.24 4.12
C SER A 116 2.21 2.10 3.97
N ILE A 117 2.69 0.88 3.80
CA ILE A 117 1.85 -0.32 3.72
C ILE A 117 1.15 -0.57 5.05
N LEU A 118 1.85 -0.42 6.18
CA LEU A 118 1.27 -0.55 7.52
C LEU A 118 0.12 0.45 7.73
N HIS A 119 0.29 1.69 7.28
CA HIS A 119 -0.75 2.71 7.42
C HIS A 119 -1.99 2.47 6.55
N ARG A 120 -1.84 1.90 5.38
CA ARG A 120 -2.95 1.62 4.46
C ARG A 120 -3.60 0.26 4.69
N CYS A 121 -2.90 -0.66 5.35
CA CYS A 121 -3.36 -2.02 5.66
C CYS A 121 -4.03 -2.74 4.49
N PRO A 122 -3.38 -2.87 3.30
CA PRO A 122 -4.01 -3.46 2.12
C PRO A 122 -4.47 -4.90 2.34
N GLY A 123 -3.77 -5.67 3.19
CA GLY A 123 -4.20 -7.01 3.56
C GLY A 123 -5.53 -7.04 4.33
N HIS A 124 -5.82 -5.99 5.13
CA HIS A 124 -7.12 -5.86 5.79
C HIS A 124 -8.23 -5.51 4.79
N LEU A 125 -7.95 -4.63 3.82
CA LEU A 125 -8.90 -4.33 2.74
C LEU A 125 -9.22 -5.58 1.94
N TYR A 126 -8.19 -6.37 1.56
CA TYR A 126 -8.38 -7.64 0.89
C TYR A 126 -9.33 -8.58 1.67
N ALA A 127 -9.09 -8.76 2.97
CA ALA A 127 -9.94 -9.60 3.82
C ALA A 127 -11.38 -9.07 3.91
N GLN A 128 -11.59 -7.74 3.95
CA GLN A 128 -12.90 -7.13 3.93
C GLN A 128 -13.63 -7.35 2.60
N LEU A 129 -12.94 -7.23 1.47
CA LEU A 129 -13.51 -7.51 0.17
C LEU A 129 -13.90 -8.99 0.06
N HIS A 130 -12.99 -9.90 0.42
CA HIS A 130 -13.25 -11.34 0.39
C HIS A 130 -14.48 -11.73 1.25
N SER A 131 -14.72 -11.05 2.39
CA SER A 131 -15.89 -11.33 3.24
C SER A 131 -17.21 -10.73 2.71
N LYS A 132 -17.14 -9.76 1.78
CA LYS A 132 -18.33 -9.06 1.24
C LYS A 132 -18.79 -9.59 -0.11
N PHE A 133 -17.93 -10.27 -0.83
CA PHE A 133 -18.26 -10.96 -2.06
C PHE A 133 -18.33 -12.46 -1.78
N SER A 134 -19.30 -13.16 -2.35
CA SER A 134 -19.33 -14.62 -2.28
C SER A 134 -18.16 -15.22 -3.07
N GLU A 135 -17.80 -16.47 -2.80
CA GLU A 135 -16.68 -17.14 -3.47
C GLU A 135 -16.81 -17.15 -5.01
N ASN A 136 -18.05 -17.26 -5.51
CA ASN A 136 -18.33 -17.26 -6.95
C ASN A 136 -18.16 -15.88 -7.61
N HIS A 137 -18.10 -14.81 -6.82
CA HIS A 137 -18.01 -13.42 -7.28
C HIS A 137 -16.71 -12.72 -6.87
N PHE A 138 -15.78 -13.48 -6.30
CA PHE A 138 -14.48 -12.97 -5.87
C PHE A 138 -13.35 -13.68 -6.63
N HIS A 139 -12.89 -13.05 -7.69
CA HIS A 139 -11.92 -13.64 -8.61
C HIS A 139 -10.52 -13.10 -8.34
N VAL A 140 -9.54 -13.98 -8.35
CA VAL A 140 -8.14 -13.63 -8.12
C VAL A 140 -7.30 -14.09 -9.30
N VAL A 141 -6.77 -13.15 -10.07
CA VAL A 141 -5.87 -13.47 -11.17
C VAL A 141 -4.47 -13.82 -10.68
N ASP A 142 -3.77 -14.67 -11.42
CA ASP A 142 -2.40 -15.08 -11.12
C ASP A 142 -1.39 -13.94 -11.35
N ASN A 143 -0.21 -14.07 -10.72
CA ASN A 143 0.91 -13.14 -10.93
C ASN A 143 1.43 -13.11 -12.37
N MET A 144 1.20 -14.18 -13.13
CA MET A 144 1.57 -14.29 -14.56
C MET A 144 0.68 -13.45 -15.47
N TYR A 145 -0.47 -12.98 -14.99
CA TYR A 145 -1.41 -12.14 -15.72
C TYR A 145 -0.80 -10.83 -16.23
N ARG A 146 0.08 -10.20 -15.46
CA ARG A 146 0.89 -9.02 -15.82
C ARG A 146 0.11 -7.88 -16.49
N ALA A 147 -1.10 -7.58 -16.04
CA ALA A 147 -1.96 -6.53 -16.59
C ALA A 147 -1.23 -5.20 -16.85
N SER A 148 -0.35 -4.77 -15.93
CA SER A 148 0.38 -3.51 -16.07
C SER A 148 1.39 -3.46 -17.22
N GLN A 149 1.69 -4.59 -17.86
CA GLN A 149 2.66 -4.72 -18.96
C GLN A 149 2.00 -4.96 -20.31
N TYR A 150 0.74 -5.42 -20.34
CA TYR A 150 0.04 -5.79 -21.55
C TYR A 150 -0.46 -4.57 -22.33
N ASP A 151 -0.45 -4.70 -23.64
CA ASP A 151 -1.03 -3.79 -24.61
C ASP A 151 -1.99 -4.58 -25.51
N HIS A 152 -3.31 -4.29 -25.42
CA HIS A 152 -4.33 -5.03 -26.15
C HIS A 152 -4.35 -4.70 -27.64
N LYS A 153 -3.85 -3.51 -28.06
CA LYS A 153 -3.82 -3.13 -29.47
C LYS A 153 -2.74 -3.90 -30.25
N SER A 154 -1.55 -4.03 -29.66
CA SER A 154 -0.42 -4.77 -30.26
C SER A 154 -0.34 -6.23 -29.82
N ASN A 155 -1.23 -6.67 -28.92
CA ASN A 155 -1.20 -8.01 -28.31
C ASN A 155 0.17 -8.38 -27.73
N SER A 156 0.82 -7.43 -27.05
CA SER A 156 2.21 -7.60 -26.60
C SER A 156 2.39 -7.24 -25.12
N TYR A 157 3.43 -7.82 -24.52
CA TYR A 157 3.81 -7.53 -23.13
C TYR A 157 5.08 -6.69 -23.09
N ASN A 158 4.98 -5.44 -22.69
CA ASN A 158 6.08 -4.50 -22.62
C ASN A 158 6.34 -4.04 -21.19
N LYS A 159 7.55 -4.35 -20.66
CA LYS A 159 7.95 -3.93 -19.32
C LYS A 159 8.13 -2.43 -19.24
N LYS A 160 7.35 -1.76 -18.40
CA LYS A 160 7.37 -0.31 -18.20
C LYS A 160 8.18 0.08 -16.96
N LYS A 161 8.87 1.23 -17.00
CA LYS A 161 9.55 1.80 -15.82
C LYS A 161 8.50 2.19 -14.77
N LEU A 162 8.83 2.09 -13.47
CA LEU A 162 7.91 2.47 -12.38
C LEU A 162 7.54 3.97 -12.39
N SER A 163 8.38 4.82 -12.97
CA SER A 163 8.10 6.25 -13.15
C SER A 163 7.11 6.54 -14.27
N GLN A 164 6.92 5.60 -15.21
CA GLN A 164 6.00 5.76 -16.32
C GLN A 164 4.56 5.50 -15.84
N ARG A 165 3.80 6.57 -15.68
CA ARG A 165 2.43 6.55 -15.13
C ARG A 165 1.36 6.45 -16.18
N TRP A 166 1.69 6.72 -17.44
CA TRP A 166 0.81 6.64 -18.58
C TRP A 166 1.24 5.53 -19.53
N HIS A 167 0.27 4.76 -20.00
CA HIS A 167 0.42 3.85 -21.12
C HIS A 167 0.16 4.64 -22.39
N LYS A 168 1.07 4.54 -23.36
CA LYS A 168 0.96 5.17 -24.67
C LYS A 168 0.88 4.09 -25.71
N PHE A 169 -0.18 4.09 -26.48
CA PHE A 169 -0.35 3.20 -27.63
C PHE A 169 0.38 3.73 -28.87
N GLU A 170 0.58 2.88 -29.87
CA GLU A 170 1.23 3.24 -31.13
C GLU A 170 0.51 4.37 -31.89
N ASP A 171 -0.82 4.41 -31.83
CA ASP A 171 -1.65 5.47 -32.42
C ASP A 171 -1.57 6.81 -31.67
N GLY A 172 -0.71 6.92 -30.67
CA GLY A 172 -0.53 8.13 -29.86
C GLY A 172 -1.52 8.29 -28.71
N THR A 173 -2.58 7.47 -28.62
CA THR A 173 -3.54 7.50 -27.50
C THR A 173 -2.85 7.21 -26.19
N LYS A 174 -3.31 7.86 -25.09
CA LYS A 174 -2.74 7.67 -23.77
C LYS A 174 -3.83 7.34 -22.75
N VAL A 175 -3.52 6.40 -21.85
CA VAL A 175 -4.37 6.05 -20.71
C VAL A 175 -3.54 5.96 -19.43
N GLN A 176 -4.13 6.30 -18.29
CA GLN A 176 -3.44 6.17 -17.02
C GLN A 176 -3.24 4.68 -16.70
N ARG A 177 -1.99 4.30 -16.41
CA ARG A 177 -1.54 2.91 -16.35
C ARG A 177 -2.30 2.05 -15.34
N ASP A 178 -2.58 2.59 -14.15
CA ASP A 178 -3.18 1.80 -13.08
C ASP A 178 -4.70 1.60 -13.34
N ILE A 179 -5.37 2.60 -13.95
CA ILE A 179 -6.77 2.49 -14.41
C ILE A 179 -6.87 1.51 -15.59
N TYR A 180 -5.91 1.58 -16.53
CA TYR A 180 -5.85 0.65 -17.64
C TYR A 180 -5.60 -0.80 -17.18
N SER A 181 -4.71 -1.01 -16.18
CA SER A 181 -4.51 -2.33 -15.58
C SER A 181 -5.78 -2.87 -14.94
N ALA A 182 -6.57 -2.02 -14.29
CA ALA A 182 -7.87 -2.42 -13.72
C ALA A 182 -8.87 -2.81 -14.81
N PHE A 183 -8.91 -2.10 -15.94
CA PHE A 183 -9.70 -2.50 -17.12
C PHE A 183 -9.28 -3.88 -17.65
N LEU A 184 -7.99 -4.12 -17.78
CA LEU A 184 -7.49 -5.42 -18.25
C LEU A 184 -7.86 -6.57 -17.31
N LEU A 185 -8.00 -6.33 -16.00
CA LEU A 185 -8.49 -7.32 -15.05
C LEU A 185 -9.95 -7.73 -15.30
N LEU A 186 -10.75 -6.91 -15.98
CA LEU A 186 -12.12 -7.26 -16.40
C LEU A 186 -12.15 -8.06 -17.72
N CYS A 187 -11.03 -8.08 -18.44
CA CYS A 187 -10.90 -8.71 -19.75
C CYS A 187 -10.14 -10.05 -19.67
N HIS A 188 -10.44 -10.86 -18.67
CA HIS A 188 -9.83 -12.17 -18.50
C HIS A 188 -10.55 -13.25 -19.31
N ASN A 189 -9.85 -14.32 -19.61
CA ASN A 189 -10.46 -15.59 -20.01
C ASN A 189 -11.05 -16.31 -18.78
N ASP A 190 -11.86 -17.33 -18.97
CA ASP A 190 -12.53 -18.07 -17.90
C ASP A 190 -11.55 -18.73 -16.90
N ASP A 191 -10.30 -18.94 -17.30
CA ASP A 191 -9.24 -19.48 -16.47
C ASP A 191 -8.61 -18.47 -15.50
N PHE A 192 -8.92 -17.17 -15.61
CA PHE A 192 -8.32 -16.06 -14.85
C PHE A 192 -6.78 -15.97 -14.94
N LYS A 193 -6.16 -16.59 -15.94
CA LYS A 193 -4.69 -16.61 -16.11
C LYS A 193 -4.21 -15.74 -17.26
N THR A 194 -5.05 -15.58 -18.28
CA THR A 194 -4.70 -14.87 -19.51
C THR A 194 -5.70 -13.75 -19.81
N ILE A 195 -5.23 -12.74 -20.53
CA ILE A 195 -6.07 -11.61 -20.98
C ILE A 195 -6.72 -12.02 -22.31
N ASN A 196 -8.02 -11.76 -22.42
CA ASN A 196 -8.78 -11.95 -23.65
C ASN A 196 -8.75 -10.66 -24.48
N GLN A 197 -8.05 -10.68 -25.60
CA GLN A 197 -7.90 -9.51 -26.47
C GLN A 197 -9.22 -9.07 -27.10
N ASP A 198 -10.07 -9.98 -27.52
CA ASP A 198 -11.35 -9.66 -28.16
C ASP A 198 -12.28 -8.93 -27.20
N ILE A 199 -12.32 -9.37 -25.93
CA ILE A 199 -13.04 -8.66 -24.88
C ILE A 199 -12.45 -7.26 -24.65
N CYS A 200 -11.13 -7.11 -24.66
CA CYS A 200 -10.49 -5.80 -24.57
C CYS A 200 -10.93 -4.88 -25.71
N ILE A 201 -10.85 -5.35 -26.94
CA ILE A 201 -11.22 -4.56 -28.13
C ILE A 201 -12.69 -4.14 -28.05
N SER A 202 -13.59 -5.07 -27.77
CA SER A 202 -15.04 -4.80 -27.69
C SER A 202 -15.43 -3.79 -26.62
N LYS A 203 -14.73 -3.78 -25.46
CA LYS A 203 -15.04 -2.91 -24.32
C LYS A 203 -14.19 -1.63 -24.27
N TYR A 204 -13.17 -1.49 -25.12
CA TYR A 204 -12.19 -0.39 -25.00
C TYR A 204 -12.81 1.00 -25.13
N GLU A 205 -13.72 1.21 -26.07
CA GLU A 205 -14.35 2.53 -26.29
C GLU A 205 -15.17 2.97 -25.06
N THR A 206 -15.91 2.04 -24.46
CA THR A 206 -16.68 2.32 -23.24
C THR A 206 -15.72 2.63 -22.08
N PHE A 207 -14.66 1.85 -21.92
CA PHE A 207 -13.62 2.12 -20.95
C PHE A 207 -12.96 3.47 -21.16
N LYS A 208 -12.61 3.81 -22.41
CA LYS A 208 -11.92 5.07 -22.74
C LYS A 208 -12.76 6.29 -22.36
N LYS A 209 -14.05 6.27 -22.66
CA LYS A 209 -14.99 7.33 -22.25
C LYS A 209 -15.05 7.48 -20.72
N ALA A 210 -15.18 6.38 -19.98
CA ALA A 210 -15.21 6.38 -18.53
C ALA A 210 -13.87 6.84 -17.92
N HIS A 211 -12.75 6.41 -18.50
CA HIS A 211 -11.42 6.83 -18.12
C HIS A 211 -11.22 8.34 -18.26
N ASP A 212 -11.55 8.90 -19.43
CA ASP A 212 -11.36 10.33 -19.72
C ASP A 212 -12.24 11.21 -18.81
N LYS A 213 -13.47 10.77 -18.55
CA LYS A 213 -14.34 11.41 -17.57
C LYS A 213 -13.73 11.39 -16.18
N CYS A 214 -13.26 10.23 -15.71
CA CYS A 214 -12.62 10.11 -14.41
C CYS A 214 -11.38 11.01 -14.27
N ILE A 215 -10.54 11.08 -15.31
CA ILE A 215 -9.36 11.96 -15.32
C ILE A 215 -9.78 13.44 -15.26
N SER A 216 -10.82 13.82 -16.01
CA SER A 216 -11.38 15.19 -16.00
C SER A 216 -11.91 15.55 -14.60
N ASP A 217 -12.71 14.66 -13.99
CA ASP A 217 -13.29 14.86 -12.67
C ASP A 217 -12.20 15.02 -11.58
N ILE A 218 -11.14 14.20 -11.64
CA ILE A 218 -9.99 14.32 -10.72
C ILE A 218 -9.31 15.69 -10.89
N LYS A 219 -9.06 16.12 -12.12
CA LYS A 219 -8.43 17.42 -12.39
C LYS A 219 -9.28 18.58 -11.91
N THR A 220 -10.59 18.55 -12.18
CA THR A 220 -11.54 19.58 -11.79
C THR A 220 -11.69 19.66 -10.27
N SER A 221 -11.68 18.52 -9.57
CA SER A 221 -11.79 18.49 -8.10
C SER A 221 -10.57 19.06 -7.37
N GLY A 222 -9.45 19.30 -8.05
CA GLY A 222 -8.19 19.73 -7.46
C GLY A 222 -7.54 18.71 -6.54
N GLN A 223 -8.03 17.48 -6.49
CA GLN A 223 -7.47 16.41 -5.68
C GLN A 223 -6.11 15.96 -6.23
N LYS A 224 -5.07 16.05 -5.40
CA LYS A 224 -3.75 15.50 -5.73
C LYS A 224 -3.71 13.99 -5.46
N VAL A 225 -3.82 13.19 -6.50
CA VAL A 225 -3.64 11.74 -6.41
C VAL A 225 -2.14 11.42 -6.48
N CYS A 226 -1.55 11.10 -5.32
CA CYS A 226 -0.11 10.85 -5.23
C CYS A 226 0.34 9.70 -6.16
N ASN A 227 1.42 9.95 -6.91
CA ASN A 227 2.03 9.00 -7.84
C ASN A 227 1.14 8.51 -9.00
N SER A 228 0.02 9.17 -9.30
CA SER A 228 -0.85 8.82 -10.43
C SER A 228 -0.35 9.37 -11.76
N GLY A 229 0.37 10.49 -11.74
CA GLY A 229 0.73 11.25 -12.94
C GLY A 229 -0.42 12.12 -13.48
N ILE A 230 -1.50 12.32 -12.68
CA ILE A 230 -2.68 13.15 -12.96
C ILE A 230 -2.51 14.49 -12.27
#